data_290fe61dfc8bbf1612fbe99348de2031
#
_entry.id   290fe61dfc8bbf1612fbe99348de2031
#
_cell.length_a   1.000
_cell.length_b   1.000
_cell.length_c   1.000
_cell.angle_alpha   90.00
_cell.angle_beta   90.00
_cell.angle_gamma   90.00
#
_symmetry.space_group_name_H-M   'P 1'
#
loop_
_entity.id
_entity.type
_entity.pdbx_description
1 polymer ?
#
loop_
_entity_poly.entity_id
_entity_poly.type
_entity_poly.pdbx_seq_one_letter_code
_entity_poly.pdbx_strand_id
1 'polypeptide(L)'
;YSGIVFEAYDSTSDLGALVGGGRYDSLPNAFGRNDLGATGVAGGIERIILRLDAQGISYTTSNETISVLYVNDELKPRAIECASRLRKLGISTSVDLTGKSLKKQMEVSTNSKFCVIFAPKEFSEEQIILRNMTDRTEKKISIKELTTDPQAIFNL
;
A
#
# COMPACT_ATOMS: atom_id res chain seq x y z
N TYR A 1 -30.94 7.11 9.60
CA TYR A 1 -30.12 8.17 10.21
C TYR A 1 -30.85 8.76 11.42
N SER A 2 -30.11 9.11 12.46
CA SER A 2 -30.63 9.66 13.70
C SER A 2 -30.27 11.14 13.93
N GLY A 3 -29.63 11.78 12.97
CA GLY A 3 -29.18 13.16 13.06
C GLY A 3 -28.79 13.75 11.71
N ILE A 4 -27.69 14.47 11.66
CA ILE A 4 -27.19 15.13 10.46
C ILE A 4 -26.95 14.09 9.36
N VAL A 5 -27.40 14.40 8.15
CA VAL A 5 -27.10 13.70 6.89
C VAL A 5 -26.42 14.70 5.98
N PHE A 6 -25.40 14.27 5.26
CA PHE A 6 -24.70 15.08 4.28
C PHE A 6 -24.39 14.27 3.02
N GLU A 7 -24.34 14.95 1.91
CA GLU A 7 -23.95 14.39 0.63
C GLU A 7 -23.04 15.38 -0.09
N ALA A 8 -22.05 14.85 -0.81
CA ALA A 8 -21.19 15.65 -1.66
C ALA A 8 -21.47 15.34 -3.13
N TYR A 9 -21.66 16.40 -3.90
CA TYR A 9 -21.96 16.35 -5.32
C TYR A 9 -20.87 17.06 -6.11
N ASP A 10 -20.65 16.62 -7.34
CA ASP A 10 -19.95 17.44 -8.32
C ASP A 10 -20.99 18.37 -8.99
N SER A 11 -20.79 19.68 -8.86
CA SER A 11 -21.68 20.69 -9.43
C SER A 11 -21.72 20.71 -10.97
N THR A 12 -20.84 19.98 -11.62
CA THR A 12 -20.68 19.95 -13.08
C THR A 12 -21.12 18.62 -13.71
N SER A 13 -21.74 17.73 -12.93
CA SER A 13 -22.20 16.43 -13.42
C SER A 13 -23.55 16.01 -12.82
N ASP A 14 -24.32 15.24 -13.59
CA ASP A 14 -25.61 14.67 -13.17
C ASP A 14 -25.45 13.26 -12.55
N LEU A 15 -24.26 12.88 -12.11
CA LEU A 15 -23.98 11.53 -11.56
C LEU A 15 -24.63 11.28 -10.19
N GLY A 16 -25.27 12.28 -9.59
CA GLY A 16 -25.81 12.23 -8.24
C GLY A 16 -24.71 12.35 -7.18
N ALA A 17 -25.01 12.02 -5.93
CA ALA A 17 -24.05 12.12 -4.86
C ALA A 17 -22.83 11.20 -5.08
N LEU A 18 -21.63 11.76 -5.00
CA LEU A 18 -20.38 11.01 -5.06
C LEU A 18 -20.04 10.36 -3.71
N VAL A 19 -20.39 11.07 -2.64
CA VAL A 19 -20.13 10.66 -1.26
C VAL A 19 -21.36 11.02 -0.43
N GLY A 20 -21.77 10.15 0.47
CA GLY A 20 -22.85 10.40 1.40
C GLY A 20 -22.53 9.86 2.80
N GLY A 21 -23.06 10.52 3.80
CA GLY A 21 -22.83 10.12 5.18
C GLY A 21 -23.79 10.80 6.15
N GLY A 22 -23.63 10.45 7.41
CA GLY A 22 -24.46 11.03 8.46
C GLY A 22 -24.27 10.34 9.81
N ARG A 23 -25.09 10.75 10.77
CA ARG A 23 -25.17 10.15 12.10
C ARG A 23 -26.25 9.07 12.13
N TYR A 24 -25.92 7.90 12.72
CA TYR A 24 -26.82 6.73 12.78
C TYR A 24 -26.62 5.95 14.10
N ASP A 25 -27.01 6.54 15.21
CA ASP A 25 -26.82 6.00 16.57
C ASP A 25 -27.52 4.64 16.81
N SER A 26 -28.46 4.26 15.95
CA SER A 26 -29.11 2.95 16.02
C SER A 26 -28.20 1.78 15.64
N LEU A 27 -27.14 2.02 14.87
CA LEU A 27 -26.23 0.94 14.47
C LEU A 27 -25.43 0.35 15.63
N PRO A 28 -24.78 1.12 16.52
CA PRO A 28 -24.13 0.57 17.69
C PRO A 28 -25.07 -0.23 18.59
N ASN A 29 -26.34 0.20 18.70
CA ASN A 29 -27.35 -0.51 19.48
C ASN A 29 -27.58 -1.94 18.98
N ALA A 30 -27.56 -2.15 17.66
CA ALA A 30 -27.66 -3.48 17.07
C ALA A 30 -26.49 -4.41 17.45
N PHE A 31 -25.38 -3.84 17.90
CA PHE A 31 -24.21 -4.56 18.43
C PHE A 31 -24.11 -4.52 19.97
N GLY A 32 -25.22 -4.18 20.65
CA GLY A 32 -25.28 -4.13 22.11
C GLY A 32 -24.57 -2.92 22.76
N ARG A 33 -24.22 -1.88 21.98
CA ARG A 33 -23.53 -0.68 22.46
C ARG A 33 -24.49 0.52 22.46
N ASN A 34 -25.27 0.63 23.56
CA ASN A 34 -26.22 1.73 23.74
C ASN A 34 -25.57 3.03 24.29
N ASP A 35 -24.30 2.96 24.60
CA ASP A 35 -23.46 4.03 25.14
C ASP A 35 -22.70 4.83 24.06
N LEU A 36 -22.82 4.42 22.78
CA LEU A 36 -22.09 5.04 21.67
C LEU A 36 -23.03 5.68 20.66
N GLY A 37 -22.62 6.83 20.15
CA GLY A 37 -23.10 7.37 18.87
C GLY A 37 -22.24 6.86 17.72
N ALA A 38 -22.81 6.84 16.53
CA ALA A 38 -22.09 6.48 15.31
C ALA A 38 -22.29 7.53 14.22
N THR A 39 -21.22 7.78 13.50
CA THR A 39 -21.22 8.55 12.26
C THR A 39 -20.32 7.86 11.24
N GLY A 40 -20.62 8.05 9.99
CA GLY A 40 -19.81 7.48 8.93
C GLY A 40 -20.08 8.14 7.58
N VAL A 41 -19.26 7.77 6.64
CA VAL A 41 -19.28 8.24 5.26
C VAL A 41 -18.95 7.10 4.32
N ALA A 42 -19.63 7.07 3.17
CA ALA A 42 -19.34 6.14 2.09
C ALA A 42 -19.29 6.89 0.76
N GLY A 43 -18.38 6.52 -0.11
CA GLY A 43 -18.24 7.06 -1.46
C GLY A 43 -18.47 5.99 -2.52
N GLY A 44 -19.07 6.39 -3.64
CA GLY A 44 -19.22 5.54 -4.83
C GLY A 44 -17.95 5.60 -5.67
N ILE A 45 -17.07 4.60 -5.53
CA ILE A 45 -15.78 4.56 -6.26
C ILE A 45 -16.01 4.66 -7.76
N GLU A 46 -16.97 3.92 -8.31
CA GLU A 46 -17.29 3.94 -9.74
C GLU A 46 -17.73 5.33 -10.19
N ARG A 47 -18.54 6.04 -9.40
CA ARG A 47 -18.95 7.41 -9.71
C ARG A 47 -17.79 8.39 -9.69
N ILE A 48 -16.88 8.22 -8.73
CA ILE A 48 -15.64 9.03 -8.63
C ILE A 48 -14.76 8.79 -9.85
N ILE A 49 -14.55 7.52 -10.25
CA ILE A 49 -13.77 7.17 -11.45
C ILE A 49 -14.39 7.78 -12.70
N LEU A 50 -15.70 7.59 -12.93
CA LEU A 50 -16.40 8.16 -14.07
C LEU A 50 -16.24 9.69 -14.12
N ARG A 51 -16.20 10.33 -12.96
CA ARG A 51 -16.01 11.78 -12.89
C ARG A 51 -14.58 12.21 -13.22
N LEU A 52 -13.58 11.49 -12.71
CA LEU A 52 -12.18 11.73 -13.05
C LEU A 52 -11.94 11.57 -14.54
N ASP A 53 -12.48 10.51 -15.15
CA ASP A 53 -12.39 10.26 -16.60
C ASP A 53 -13.04 11.39 -17.41
N ALA A 54 -14.22 11.86 -16.99
CA ALA A 54 -14.92 12.98 -17.64
C ALA A 54 -14.15 14.31 -17.54
N GLN A 55 -13.30 14.48 -16.53
CA GLN A 55 -12.40 15.63 -16.36
C GLN A 55 -11.07 15.45 -17.12
N GLY A 56 -10.86 14.33 -17.79
CA GLY A 56 -9.59 14.02 -18.46
C GLY A 56 -8.45 13.75 -17.50
N ILE A 57 -8.75 13.47 -16.23
CA ILE A 57 -7.76 13.09 -15.23
C ILE A 57 -7.45 11.62 -15.43
N SER A 58 -6.31 11.34 -16.06
CA SER A 58 -5.79 9.97 -16.16
C SER A 58 -4.89 9.66 -14.98
N TYR A 59 -5.03 8.47 -14.46
CA TYR A 59 -4.09 7.92 -13.48
C TYR A 59 -3.36 6.75 -14.14
N THR A 60 -2.05 6.82 -14.17
CA THR A 60 -1.22 5.67 -14.48
C THR A 60 -1.05 4.85 -13.22
N THR A 61 -1.58 3.66 -13.19
CA THR A 61 -1.11 2.66 -12.21
C THR A 61 0.31 2.29 -12.63
N SER A 62 1.32 2.79 -11.93
CA SER A 62 2.63 2.18 -12.07
C SER A 62 2.52 0.77 -11.50
N ASN A 63 2.50 -0.23 -12.38
CA ASN A 63 2.51 -1.64 -11.98
C ASN A 63 3.88 -2.07 -11.42
N GLU A 64 4.82 -1.14 -11.25
CA GLU A 64 6.16 -1.41 -10.75
C GLU A 64 6.14 -1.41 -9.23
N THR A 65 5.76 -2.53 -8.65
CA THR A 65 5.82 -2.74 -7.21
C THR A 65 7.18 -3.34 -6.83
N ILE A 66 7.77 -2.84 -5.76
CA ILE A 66 8.93 -3.43 -5.12
C ILE A 66 8.46 -4.33 -3.98
N SER A 67 8.86 -5.59 -3.95
CA SER A 67 8.58 -6.47 -2.80
C SER A 67 9.73 -6.47 -1.83
N VAL A 68 9.45 -6.22 -0.56
CA VAL A 68 10.43 -6.35 0.52
C VAL A 68 10.18 -7.65 1.26
N LEU A 69 11.17 -8.53 1.24
CA LEU A 69 11.11 -9.89 1.74
C LEU A 69 12.11 -10.08 2.89
N TYR A 70 11.88 -11.06 3.73
CA TYR A 70 12.77 -11.39 4.83
C TYR A 70 12.87 -12.91 5.02
N VAL A 71 14.03 -13.38 5.49
CA VAL A 71 14.32 -14.82 5.65
C VAL A 71 13.70 -15.36 6.94
N ASN A 72 13.73 -14.59 8.03
CA ASN A 72 13.25 -14.97 9.35
C ASN A 72 12.50 -13.84 10.06
N ASP A 73 11.80 -14.17 11.13
CA ASP A 73 10.98 -13.22 11.88
C ASP A 73 11.79 -12.12 12.58
N GLU A 74 13.06 -12.35 12.89
CA GLU A 74 13.92 -11.33 13.49
C GLU A 74 14.18 -10.16 12.54
N LEU A 75 14.21 -10.42 11.23
CA LEU A 75 14.41 -9.42 10.18
C LEU A 75 13.09 -8.76 9.71
N LYS A 76 11.94 -9.32 10.07
CA LYS A 76 10.62 -8.78 9.70
C LYS A 76 10.44 -7.30 10.08
N PRO A 77 10.79 -6.84 11.31
CA PRO A 77 10.68 -5.42 11.65
C PRO A 77 11.52 -4.52 10.73
N ARG A 78 12.71 -4.97 10.34
CA ARG A 78 13.60 -4.23 9.43
C ARG A 78 13.05 -4.16 8.01
N ALA A 79 12.46 -5.24 7.53
CA ALA A 79 11.77 -5.28 6.24
C ALA A 79 10.57 -4.30 6.21
N ILE A 80 9.77 -4.27 7.29
CA ILE A 80 8.64 -3.34 7.44
C ILE A 80 9.13 -1.88 7.46
N GLU A 81 10.19 -1.59 8.22
CA GLU A 81 10.80 -0.25 8.27
C GLU A 81 11.27 0.20 6.88
N CYS A 82 11.98 -0.68 6.16
CA CYS A 82 12.44 -0.43 4.79
C CYS A 82 11.26 -0.14 3.86
N ALA A 83 10.23 -0.98 3.86
CA ALA A 83 9.03 -0.77 3.05
C ALA A 83 8.34 0.56 3.36
N SER A 84 8.28 0.94 4.64
CA SER A 84 7.72 2.23 5.06
C SER A 84 8.53 3.41 4.54
N ARG A 85 9.87 3.32 4.55
CA ARG A 85 10.75 4.36 4.00
C ARG A 85 10.59 4.50 2.49
N LEU A 86 10.57 3.40 1.75
CA LEU A 86 10.36 3.40 0.30
C LEU A 86 9.01 4.03 -0.07
N ARG A 87 7.94 3.71 0.66
CA ARG A 87 6.61 4.30 0.46
C ARG A 87 6.59 5.81 0.71
N LYS A 88 7.32 6.31 1.72
CA LYS A 88 7.47 7.76 1.97
C LYS A 88 8.17 8.48 0.83
N LEU A 89 8.99 7.78 0.05
CA LEU A 89 9.66 8.28 -1.15
C LEU A 89 8.82 8.08 -2.44
N GLY A 90 7.54 7.70 -2.29
CA GLY A 90 6.62 7.53 -3.42
C GLY A 90 6.73 6.19 -4.15
N ILE A 91 7.52 5.24 -3.64
CA ILE A 91 7.73 3.95 -4.28
C ILE A 91 6.67 2.94 -3.82
N SER A 92 5.92 2.40 -4.78
CA SER A 92 4.95 1.33 -4.51
C SER A 92 5.68 0.09 -3.97
N THR A 93 5.35 -0.30 -2.75
CA THR A 93 6.10 -1.35 -2.05
C THR A 93 5.16 -2.31 -1.31
N SER A 94 5.38 -3.60 -1.46
CA SER A 94 4.71 -4.66 -0.68
C SER A 94 5.66 -5.29 0.34
N VAL A 95 5.11 -5.82 1.42
CA VAL A 95 5.83 -6.59 2.44
C VAL A 95 4.90 -7.62 3.06
N ASP A 96 5.37 -8.84 3.28
CA ASP A 96 4.58 -9.86 3.96
C ASP A 96 4.47 -9.57 5.46
N LEU A 97 3.24 -9.58 5.98
CA LEU A 97 2.96 -9.41 7.41
C LEU A 97 2.60 -10.72 8.11
N THR A 98 2.38 -11.79 7.34
CA THR A 98 1.80 -13.04 7.83
C THR A 98 2.84 -14.08 8.28
N GLY A 99 4.14 -13.79 8.15
CA GLY A 99 5.22 -14.71 8.57
C GLY A 99 5.41 -15.90 7.62
N LYS A 100 5.11 -15.72 6.34
CA LYS A 100 5.37 -16.76 5.33
C LYS A 100 6.87 -17.02 5.17
N SER A 101 7.21 -18.28 4.84
CA SER A 101 8.58 -18.60 4.45
C SER A 101 9.04 -17.77 3.24
N LEU A 102 10.36 -17.51 3.11
CA LEU A 102 10.90 -16.74 1.98
C LEU A 102 10.43 -17.30 0.63
N LYS A 103 10.37 -18.63 0.48
CA LYS A 103 9.84 -19.27 -0.74
C LYS A 103 8.43 -18.79 -1.07
N LYS A 104 7.52 -18.80 -0.10
CA LYS A 104 6.13 -18.35 -0.29
C LYS A 104 6.03 -16.84 -0.51
N GLN A 105 6.89 -16.06 0.14
CA GLN A 105 6.98 -14.62 -0.13
C GLN A 105 7.42 -14.37 -1.59
N MET A 106 8.40 -15.11 -2.09
CA MET A 106 8.85 -15.02 -3.48
C MET A 106 7.75 -15.43 -4.48
N GLU A 107 6.98 -16.49 -4.19
CA GLU A 107 5.88 -16.95 -5.03
C GLU A 107 4.79 -15.87 -5.23
N VAL A 108 4.49 -15.06 -4.20
CA VAL A 108 3.49 -13.98 -4.31
C VAL A 108 4.07 -12.69 -4.88
N SER A 109 5.39 -12.58 -5.00
CA SER A 109 6.09 -11.39 -5.51
C SER A 109 6.40 -11.46 -7.01
N THR A 110 5.80 -12.38 -7.74
CA THR A 110 6.08 -12.59 -9.18
C THR A 110 5.77 -11.38 -10.07
N ASN A 111 4.84 -10.52 -9.64
CA ASN A 111 4.47 -9.30 -10.36
C ASN A 111 5.32 -8.08 -9.98
N SER A 112 6.29 -8.24 -9.07
CA SER A 112 7.20 -7.17 -8.69
C SER A 112 8.35 -7.06 -9.68
N LYS A 113 8.80 -5.84 -9.95
CA LYS A 113 9.99 -5.59 -10.78
C LYS A 113 11.27 -5.99 -10.03
N PHE A 114 11.32 -5.67 -8.74
CA PHE A 114 12.43 -6.00 -7.87
C PHE A 114 11.97 -6.60 -6.55
N CYS A 115 12.80 -7.46 -5.98
CA CYS A 115 12.70 -7.92 -4.60
C CYS A 115 13.90 -7.45 -3.79
N VAL A 116 13.64 -6.81 -2.66
CA VAL A 116 14.61 -6.43 -1.64
C VAL A 116 14.56 -7.49 -0.55
N ILE A 117 15.62 -8.27 -0.36
CA ILE A 117 15.62 -9.43 0.52
C ILE A 117 16.53 -9.17 1.71
N PHE A 118 15.97 -9.22 2.90
CA PHE A 118 16.68 -9.17 4.16
C PHE A 118 17.07 -10.60 4.56
N ALA A 119 18.38 -10.89 4.51
CA ALA A 119 18.97 -12.17 4.90
C ALA A 119 19.97 -11.95 6.03
N PRO A 120 20.09 -12.89 7.00
CA PRO A 120 20.89 -12.68 8.22
C PRO A 120 22.35 -12.34 7.95
N LYS A 121 22.99 -13.05 7.01
CA LYS A 121 24.40 -12.84 6.65
C LYS A 121 24.62 -11.44 6.08
N GLU A 122 23.87 -11.08 5.08
CA GLU A 122 23.98 -9.79 4.41
C GLU A 122 23.63 -8.64 5.37
N PHE A 123 22.61 -8.83 6.19
CA PHE A 123 22.19 -7.83 7.16
C PHE A 123 23.27 -7.56 8.22
N SER A 124 24.02 -8.58 8.65
CA SER A 124 25.16 -8.39 9.57
C SER A 124 26.31 -7.58 8.96
N GLU A 125 26.37 -7.51 7.64
CA GLU A 125 27.31 -6.71 6.84
C GLU A 125 26.71 -5.35 6.40
N GLU A 126 25.57 -4.92 6.97
CA GLU A 126 24.79 -3.74 6.58
C GLU A 126 24.34 -3.75 5.12
N GLN A 127 24.17 -4.94 4.56
CA GLN A 127 23.77 -5.17 3.18
C GLN A 127 22.41 -5.87 3.10
N ILE A 128 21.81 -5.79 1.92
CA ILE A 128 20.62 -6.52 1.51
C ILE A 128 20.86 -7.11 0.12
N ILE A 129 20.06 -8.09 -0.26
CA ILE A 129 20.07 -8.63 -1.61
C ILE A 129 18.98 -7.91 -2.42
N LEU A 130 19.36 -7.29 -3.52
CA LEU A 130 18.46 -6.77 -4.53
C LEU A 130 18.37 -7.75 -5.69
N ARG A 131 17.20 -8.31 -5.92
CA ARG A 131 16.92 -9.22 -7.02
C ARG A 131 16.02 -8.54 -8.06
N ASN A 132 16.48 -8.51 -9.28
CA ASN A 132 15.67 -8.16 -10.44
C ASN A 132 14.80 -9.36 -10.81
N MET A 133 13.49 -9.19 -10.89
CA MET A 133 12.56 -10.29 -11.14
C MET A 133 12.43 -10.63 -12.63
N THR A 134 12.84 -9.73 -13.52
CA THR A 134 12.79 -9.93 -14.97
C THR A 134 13.91 -10.87 -15.45
N ASP A 135 15.15 -10.55 -15.11
CA ASP A 135 16.35 -11.31 -15.52
C ASP A 135 16.89 -12.25 -14.43
N ARG A 136 16.30 -12.20 -13.23
CA ARG A 136 16.64 -12.99 -12.04
C ARG A 136 18.06 -12.75 -11.52
N THR A 137 18.68 -11.65 -11.89
CA THR A 137 19.98 -11.25 -11.36
C THR A 137 19.87 -10.77 -9.92
N GLU A 138 20.91 -11.02 -9.14
CA GLU A 138 21.00 -10.58 -7.75
C GLU A 138 22.28 -9.77 -7.55
N LYS A 139 22.17 -8.70 -6.77
CA LYS A 139 23.32 -7.93 -6.29
C LYS A 139 23.15 -7.58 -4.83
N LYS A 140 24.27 -7.46 -4.12
CA LYS A 140 24.27 -6.93 -2.77
C LYS A 140 24.41 -5.42 -2.83
N ILE A 141 23.58 -4.72 -2.06
CA ILE A 141 23.64 -3.25 -1.92
C ILE A 141 23.57 -2.88 -0.45
N SER A 142 24.10 -1.72 -0.08
CA SER A 142 23.99 -1.27 1.29
C SER A 142 22.56 -0.78 1.60
N ILE A 143 22.13 -0.98 2.83
CA ILE A 143 20.81 -0.49 3.30
C ILE A 143 20.75 1.04 3.19
N LYS A 144 21.87 1.71 3.45
CA LYS A 144 21.98 3.17 3.34
C LYS A 144 21.78 3.64 1.90
N GLU A 145 22.42 3.00 0.93
CA GLU A 145 22.30 3.31 -0.49
C GLU A 145 20.85 3.17 -0.95
N LEU A 146 20.17 2.05 -0.62
CA LEU A 146 18.76 1.83 -0.94
C LEU A 146 17.84 2.94 -0.40
N THR A 147 18.11 3.47 0.78
CA THR A 147 17.25 4.47 1.42
C THR A 147 17.61 5.91 1.06
N THR A 148 18.77 6.15 0.46
CA THR A 148 19.23 7.50 0.06
C THR A 148 18.76 7.85 -1.35
N ASP A 149 18.92 6.95 -2.30
CA ASP A 149 18.51 7.15 -3.70
C ASP A 149 17.90 5.88 -4.31
N PRO A 150 16.72 5.50 -3.86
CA PRO A 150 16.06 4.29 -4.37
C PRO A 150 15.62 4.42 -5.82
N GLN A 151 15.37 5.64 -6.32
CA GLN A 151 14.95 5.84 -7.71
C GLN A 151 16.07 5.45 -8.68
N ALA A 152 17.31 5.85 -8.41
CA ALA A 152 18.46 5.44 -9.20
C ALA A 152 18.71 3.92 -9.12
N ILE A 153 18.49 3.30 -7.95
CA ILE A 153 18.68 1.85 -7.76
C ILE A 153 17.69 1.01 -8.56
N PHE A 154 16.43 1.44 -8.60
CA PHE A 154 15.34 0.72 -9.27
C PHE A 154 15.14 1.16 -10.73
N ASN A 155 15.85 2.18 -11.20
CA ASN A 155 15.64 2.80 -12.51
C ASN A 155 14.17 3.19 -12.75
N LEU A 156 13.60 3.93 -11.79
CA LEU A 156 12.21 4.41 -11.78
C LEU A 156 12.12 5.84 -12.27
#